data_cd7de17770752ee3e93db311d827a2fa
#
_entry.id   cd7de17770752ee3e93db311d827a2fa
#
_cell.length_a   1.000
_cell.length_b   1.000
_cell.length_c   1.000
_cell.angle_alpha   90.00
_cell.angle_beta   90.00
_cell.angle_gamma   90.00
#
_symmetry.space_group_name_H-M   'P 1'
#
loop_
_entity.id
_entity.type
_entity.pdbx_description
1 polymer ?
#
loop_
_entity_poly.entity_id
_entity_poly.type
_entity_poly.pdbx_seq_one_letter_code
_entity_poly.pdbx_strand_id
1 'polypeptide(L)'
;GFSTNPSTTTSFEYGIYLSTNNIISTADTQIYNYSSSWSSSNQTIGLTIPSNISTGNYYLGLIVDPSNSVNETSESNNYVASSTTISIDNSPDLEAISISGPTATTPGSSVSISRTFENSGCASSSSFRYGVYLSTNNIISTGDILVSNRSFSALSAGSTSSQSVSFTLSSSIGTGTYY
;
A
#
# COMPACT_ATOMS: atom_id res chain seq x y z
N GLY A 1 -25.29 53.52 -25.83
CA GLY A 1 -24.79 52.96 -24.61
C GLY A 1 -24.52 51.49 -24.76
N PHE A 2 -23.24 51.10 -24.80
CA PHE A 2 -22.86 49.68 -24.78
C PHE A 2 -23.00 49.20 -23.33
N SER A 3 -23.94 48.32 -23.09
CA SER A 3 -24.02 47.59 -21.82
C SER A 3 -22.83 46.67 -21.74
N THR A 4 -21.82 46.98 -20.97
CA THR A 4 -20.80 46.03 -20.55
C THR A 4 -21.47 45.09 -19.60
N ASN A 5 -21.80 43.87 -20.07
CA ASN A 5 -22.20 42.76 -19.24
C ASN A 5 -21.02 42.48 -18.28
N PRO A 6 -21.13 42.60 -16.98
CA PRO A 6 -20.05 42.22 -16.12
C PRO A 6 -19.87 40.72 -16.27
N SER A 7 -18.71 40.29 -16.77
CA SER A 7 -18.29 38.91 -16.72
C SER A 7 -18.18 38.56 -15.24
N THR A 8 -19.25 38.05 -14.65
CA THR A 8 -19.19 37.42 -13.35
C THR A 8 -18.47 36.10 -13.60
N THR A 9 -17.18 36.05 -13.35
CA THR A 9 -16.43 34.79 -13.21
C THR A 9 -17.00 34.10 -11.98
N THR A 10 -18.02 33.28 -12.20
CA THR A 10 -18.57 32.41 -11.13
C THR A 10 -17.52 31.37 -10.87
N SER A 11 -16.90 31.42 -9.71
CA SER A 11 -16.07 30.30 -9.24
C SER A 11 -17.02 29.13 -8.92
N PHE A 12 -16.67 27.96 -9.35
CA PHE A 12 -17.37 26.73 -8.99
C PHE A 12 -16.43 25.84 -8.19
N GLU A 13 -17.02 25.00 -7.37
CA GLU A 13 -16.30 23.98 -6.61
C GLU A 13 -16.49 22.61 -7.24
N TYR A 14 -15.52 21.73 -7.06
CA TYR A 14 -15.69 20.32 -7.30
C TYR A 14 -14.97 19.49 -6.26
N GLY A 15 -15.51 18.33 -5.98
CA GLY A 15 -14.94 17.38 -5.02
C GLY A 15 -14.68 16.02 -5.68
N ILE A 16 -13.63 15.35 -5.19
CA ILE A 16 -13.38 13.92 -5.49
C ILE A 16 -13.73 13.12 -4.24
N TYR A 17 -14.47 12.05 -4.46
CA TYR A 17 -15.03 11.22 -3.40
C TYR A 17 -14.65 9.75 -3.59
N LEU A 18 -14.59 9.02 -2.49
CA LEU A 18 -14.54 7.57 -2.45
C LEU A 18 -15.88 7.04 -1.96
N SER A 19 -16.51 6.19 -2.76
CA SER A 19 -17.78 5.54 -2.44
C SER A 19 -17.67 4.01 -2.53
N THR A 20 -18.35 3.31 -1.63
CA THR A 20 -18.45 1.84 -1.66
C THR A 20 -19.47 1.32 -2.70
N ASN A 21 -20.18 2.22 -3.37
CA ASN A 21 -21.10 1.91 -4.46
C ASN A 21 -20.95 2.93 -5.60
N ASN A 22 -21.59 2.71 -6.73
CA ASN A 22 -21.51 3.59 -7.91
C ASN A 22 -22.47 4.79 -7.88
N ILE A 23 -23.11 5.06 -6.74
CA ILE A 23 -23.97 6.22 -6.53
C ILE A 23 -23.16 7.23 -5.71
N ILE A 24 -22.69 8.28 -6.37
CA ILE A 24 -21.83 9.29 -5.72
C ILE A 24 -22.68 10.38 -5.10
N SER A 25 -22.36 10.73 -3.87
CA SER A 25 -23.05 11.78 -3.11
C SER A 25 -22.07 12.52 -2.19
N THR A 26 -22.51 13.64 -1.65
CA THR A 26 -21.76 14.41 -0.63
C THR A 26 -21.70 13.71 0.74
N ALA A 27 -22.41 12.60 0.93
CA ALA A 27 -22.31 11.73 2.10
C ALA A 27 -21.13 10.76 2.02
N ASP A 28 -20.58 10.56 0.83
CA ASP A 28 -19.39 9.72 0.62
C ASP A 28 -18.12 10.39 1.16
N THR A 29 -17.01 9.66 1.20
CA THR A 29 -15.76 10.19 1.74
C THR A 29 -15.09 11.13 0.75
N GLN A 30 -15.11 12.42 1.03
CA GLN A 30 -14.40 13.42 0.24
C GLN A 30 -12.89 13.30 0.49
N ILE A 31 -12.11 13.13 -0.60
CA ILE A 31 -10.64 13.03 -0.55
C ILE A 31 -9.94 14.22 -1.21
N TYR A 32 -10.69 15.05 -1.92
CA TYR A 32 -10.17 16.24 -2.56
C TYR A 32 -11.29 17.28 -2.74
N ASN A 33 -10.98 18.54 -2.51
CA ASN A 33 -11.85 19.67 -2.80
C ASN A 33 -11.06 20.76 -3.51
N TYR A 34 -11.65 21.34 -4.53
CA TYR A 34 -11.04 22.42 -5.28
C TYR A 34 -12.07 23.48 -5.64
N SER A 35 -11.70 24.75 -5.43
CA SER A 35 -12.47 25.91 -5.87
C SER A 35 -11.68 26.65 -6.93
N SER A 36 -12.26 26.89 -8.10
CA SER A 36 -11.59 27.54 -9.23
C SER A 36 -12.48 28.54 -9.94
N SER A 37 -11.87 29.65 -10.35
CA SER A 37 -12.35 30.46 -11.45
C SER A 37 -11.77 29.87 -12.74
N TRP A 38 -12.57 29.13 -13.48
CA TRP A 38 -12.37 28.59 -14.83
C TRP A 38 -10.91 28.28 -15.25
N SER A 39 -10.63 27.04 -15.61
CA SER A 39 -9.50 26.64 -16.44
C SER A 39 -9.98 25.62 -17.50
N SER A 40 -9.70 25.88 -18.77
CA SER A 40 -10.17 25.08 -19.91
C SER A 40 -9.24 23.91 -20.28
N SER A 41 -8.36 23.44 -19.39
CA SER A 41 -7.39 22.40 -19.69
C SER A 41 -7.69 21.10 -18.95
N ASN A 42 -7.44 19.96 -19.60
CA ASN A 42 -7.35 18.68 -18.92
C ASN A 42 -6.25 18.74 -17.87
N GLN A 43 -6.60 18.54 -16.62
CA GLN A 43 -5.64 18.52 -15.52
C GLN A 43 -5.50 17.11 -14.96
N THR A 44 -4.27 16.71 -14.66
CA THR A 44 -4.00 15.53 -13.85
C THR A 44 -3.88 15.98 -12.40
N ILE A 45 -4.71 15.41 -11.53
CA ILE A 45 -4.75 15.73 -10.11
C ILE A 45 -4.09 14.57 -9.35
N GLY A 46 -3.05 14.88 -8.58
CA GLY A 46 -2.49 13.95 -7.59
C GLY A 46 -3.42 13.85 -6.38
N LEU A 47 -3.95 12.66 -6.12
CA LEU A 47 -4.79 12.40 -4.96
C LEU A 47 -4.01 11.67 -3.88
N THR A 48 -4.26 12.04 -2.63
CA THR A 48 -3.76 11.30 -1.47
C THR A 48 -4.94 10.63 -0.77
N ILE A 49 -4.89 9.31 -0.67
CA ILE A 49 -5.89 8.55 0.08
C ILE A 49 -5.61 8.73 1.58
N PRO A 50 -6.57 9.20 2.38
CA PRO A 50 -6.40 9.32 3.83
C PRO A 50 -6.13 7.96 4.49
N SER A 51 -5.23 7.92 5.47
CA SER A 51 -4.82 6.68 6.15
C SER A 51 -5.92 6.03 7.01
N ASN A 52 -7.01 6.75 7.27
CA ASN A 52 -8.17 6.25 8.02
C ASN A 52 -9.24 5.59 7.12
N ILE A 53 -9.02 5.49 5.82
CA ILE A 53 -9.92 4.76 4.92
C ILE A 53 -9.77 3.26 5.18
N SER A 54 -10.89 2.58 5.36
CA SER A 54 -10.90 1.14 5.54
C SER A 54 -10.46 0.40 4.28
N THR A 55 -9.86 -0.77 4.45
CA THR A 55 -9.58 -1.71 3.35
C THR A 55 -10.87 -2.05 2.60
N GLY A 56 -10.83 -2.01 1.28
CA GLY A 56 -11.99 -2.30 0.45
C GLY A 56 -11.88 -1.79 -0.98
N ASN A 57 -12.92 -2.04 -1.77
CA ASN A 57 -13.03 -1.54 -3.13
C ASN A 57 -13.93 -0.30 -3.16
N TYR A 58 -13.44 0.75 -3.80
CA TYR A 58 -14.12 2.03 -3.85
C TYR A 58 -14.22 2.54 -5.29
N TYR A 59 -15.35 3.14 -5.62
CA TYR A 59 -15.50 3.97 -6.80
C TYR A 59 -14.91 5.35 -6.55
N LEU A 60 -14.22 5.91 -7.52
CA LEU A 60 -13.90 7.33 -7.54
C LEU A 60 -15.11 8.10 -8.06
N GLY A 61 -15.53 9.09 -7.31
CA GLY A 61 -16.62 9.99 -7.68
C GLY A 61 -16.13 11.40 -7.91
N LEU A 62 -16.71 12.08 -8.89
CA LEU A 62 -16.58 13.51 -9.09
C LEU A 62 -17.94 14.14 -8.85
N ILE A 63 -17.99 15.18 -8.03
CA ILE A 63 -19.17 16.05 -7.89
C ILE A 63 -18.75 17.47 -8.24
N VAL A 64 -19.44 18.08 -9.18
CA VAL A 64 -19.33 19.50 -9.51
C VAL A 64 -20.36 20.25 -8.69
N ASP A 65 -20.00 21.41 -8.16
CA ASP A 65 -20.82 22.26 -7.31
C ASP A 65 -21.50 21.50 -6.14
N PRO A 66 -20.73 20.80 -5.28
CA PRO A 66 -21.28 19.98 -4.20
C PRO A 66 -22.08 20.79 -3.17
N SER A 67 -21.89 22.11 -3.13
CA SER A 67 -22.61 23.04 -2.26
C SER A 67 -23.89 23.61 -2.91
N ASN A 68 -24.16 23.28 -4.19
CA ASN A 68 -25.30 23.80 -4.96
C ASN A 68 -25.36 25.33 -4.93
N SER A 69 -24.22 25.98 -5.15
CA SER A 69 -24.06 27.43 -5.09
C SER A 69 -24.35 28.12 -6.43
N VAL A 70 -24.29 27.35 -7.51
CA VAL A 70 -24.59 27.78 -8.87
C VAL A 70 -25.97 27.26 -9.26
N ASN A 71 -26.90 28.16 -9.55
CA ASN A 71 -28.23 27.75 -10.02
C ASN A 71 -28.17 27.27 -11.46
N GLU A 72 -28.38 25.98 -11.69
CA GLU A 72 -28.25 25.30 -12.98
C GLU A 72 -29.60 24.90 -13.57
N THR A 73 -29.60 24.58 -14.88
CA THR A 73 -30.81 24.07 -15.57
C THR A 73 -31.15 22.65 -15.13
N SER A 74 -30.17 21.91 -14.63
CA SER A 74 -30.30 20.54 -14.14
C SER A 74 -29.31 20.31 -13.03
N GLU A 75 -29.81 20.02 -11.85
CA GLU A 75 -29.03 19.71 -10.64
C GLU A 75 -28.80 18.18 -10.48
N SER A 76 -29.25 17.39 -11.45
CA SER A 76 -29.20 15.93 -11.37
C SER A 76 -28.04 15.30 -12.16
N ASN A 77 -27.21 16.08 -12.84
CA ASN A 77 -26.11 15.62 -13.70
C ASN A 77 -24.72 16.10 -13.20
N ASN A 78 -24.63 16.59 -11.98
CA ASN A 78 -23.43 17.16 -11.38
C ASN A 78 -22.47 16.13 -10.82
N TYR A 79 -22.77 14.85 -10.93
CA TYR A 79 -21.93 13.78 -10.40
C TYR A 79 -21.68 12.66 -11.40
N VAL A 80 -20.54 12.01 -11.25
CA VAL A 80 -20.18 10.81 -12.04
C VAL A 80 -19.30 9.89 -11.19
N ALA A 81 -19.53 8.58 -11.32
CA ALA A 81 -18.67 7.54 -10.78
C ALA A 81 -17.71 7.00 -11.85
N SER A 82 -16.54 6.55 -11.42
CA SER A 82 -15.65 5.75 -12.26
C SER A 82 -16.33 4.45 -12.70
N SER A 83 -15.96 3.95 -13.88
CA SER A 83 -16.49 2.67 -14.39
C SER A 83 -15.90 1.45 -13.66
N THR A 84 -14.77 1.62 -12.98
CA THR A 84 -14.06 0.57 -12.23
C THR A 84 -13.76 1.04 -10.82
N THR A 85 -13.61 0.09 -9.91
CA THR A 85 -13.19 0.38 -8.54
C THR A 85 -11.68 0.44 -8.43
N ILE A 86 -11.19 1.18 -7.42
CA ILE A 86 -9.83 1.07 -6.89
C ILE A 86 -9.87 0.19 -5.64
N SER A 87 -8.90 -0.71 -5.49
CA SER A 87 -8.72 -1.46 -4.25
C SER A 87 -7.84 -0.65 -3.31
N ILE A 88 -8.33 -0.40 -2.10
CA ILE A 88 -7.56 0.18 -1.01
C ILE A 88 -7.21 -0.96 -0.08
N ASP A 89 -5.93 -1.30 -0.01
CA ASP A 89 -5.38 -2.24 0.95
C ASP A 89 -4.49 -1.46 1.93
N ASN A 90 -4.67 -1.75 3.21
CA ASN A 90 -3.92 -1.11 4.29
C ASN A 90 -3.23 -2.17 5.16
N SER A 91 -2.88 -3.31 4.55
CA SER A 91 -2.21 -4.43 5.20
C SER A 91 -0.74 -4.50 4.79
N PRO A 92 0.16 -4.92 5.69
CA PRO A 92 1.50 -5.32 5.32
C PRO A 92 1.48 -6.69 4.62
N ASP A 93 2.41 -6.91 3.70
CA ASP A 93 2.68 -8.21 3.08
C ASP A 93 4.18 -8.50 3.18
N LEU A 94 4.55 -9.41 4.08
CA LEU A 94 5.95 -9.72 4.38
C LEU A 94 6.43 -10.92 3.57
N GLU A 95 7.44 -10.70 2.76
CA GLU A 95 8.04 -11.69 1.88
C GLU A 95 9.50 -11.98 2.25
N ALA A 96 9.89 -13.26 2.16
CA ALA A 96 11.28 -13.69 2.21
C ALA A 96 11.84 -13.74 0.77
N ILE A 97 12.65 -12.76 0.40
CA ILE A 97 13.12 -12.58 -0.99
C ILE A 97 14.35 -13.43 -1.28
N SER A 98 15.30 -13.49 -0.36
CA SER A 98 16.53 -14.25 -0.58
C SER A 98 17.21 -14.64 0.71
N ILE A 99 17.92 -15.76 0.65
CA ILE A 99 18.88 -16.20 1.67
C ILE A 99 20.12 -16.77 0.96
N SER A 100 21.29 -16.52 1.52
CA SER A 100 22.55 -17.13 1.08
C SER A 100 23.47 -17.35 2.26
N GLY A 101 24.29 -18.38 2.19
CA GLY A 101 25.21 -18.77 3.26
C GLY A 101 26.42 -19.53 2.72
N PRO A 102 27.27 -20.07 3.59
CA PRO A 102 28.41 -20.87 3.19
C PRO A 102 27.96 -22.19 2.57
N THR A 103 28.71 -22.69 1.61
CA THR A 103 28.46 -23.99 0.93
C THR A 103 28.91 -25.20 1.74
N ALA A 104 29.70 -24.99 2.80
CA ALA A 104 30.16 -26.03 3.71
C ALA A 104 30.42 -25.44 5.10
N THR A 105 30.14 -26.23 6.13
CA THR A 105 30.38 -25.88 7.54
C THR A 105 30.42 -27.15 8.38
N THR A 106 30.77 -27.04 9.65
CA THR A 106 30.76 -28.14 10.62
C THR A 106 29.77 -27.88 11.74
N PRO A 107 29.13 -28.92 12.31
CA PRO A 107 28.31 -28.77 13.51
C PRO A 107 29.11 -28.10 14.64
N GLY A 108 28.44 -27.21 15.38
CA GLY A 108 29.09 -26.41 16.44
C GLY A 108 29.80 -25.14 15.97
N SER A 109 29.95 -24.93 14.66
CA SER A 109 30.59 -23.73 14.11
C SER A 109 29.66 -22.53 14.04
N SER A 110 30.25 -21.34 14.04
CA SER A 110 29.54 -20.10 13.72
C SER A 110 29.33 -19.99 12.22
N VAL A 111 28.11 -19.69 11.80
CA VAL A 111 27.69 -19.50 10.41
C VAL A 111 27.17 -18.08 10.24
N SER A 112 27.55 -17.44 9.15
CA SER A 112 26.99 -16.15 8.73
C SER A 112 26.20 -16.34 7.43
N ILE A 113 25.00 -15.82 7.42
CA ILE A 113 24.11 -15.80 6.25
C ILE A 113 23.74 -14.37 5.88
N SER A 114 23.48 -14.11 4.62
CA SER A 114 22.79 -12.91 4.16
C SER A 114 21.33 -13.26 3.88
N ARG A 115 20.42 -12.37 4.27
CA ARG A 115 18.99 -12.53 4.01
C ARG A 115 18.36 -11.21 3.59
N THR A 116 17.33 -11.28 2.76
CA THR A 116 16.53 -10.12 2.35
C THR A 116 15.06 -10.39 2.61
N PHE A 117 14.40 -9.44 3.25
CA PHE A 117 12.94 -9.37 3.39
C PHE A 117 12.41 -8.18 2.61
N GLU A 118 11.16 -8.26 2.22
CA GLU A 118 10.38 -7.19 1.64
C GLU A 118 9.02 -7.09 2.33
N ASN A 119 8.50 -5.88 2.43
CA ASN A 119 7.10 -5.63 2.70
C ASN A 119 6.48 -5.07 1.43
N SER A 120 5.91 -5.93 0.60
CA SER A 120 5.23 -5.56 -0.65
C SER A 120 3.84 -4.97 -0.42
N GLY A 121 3.35 -5.01 0.83
CA GLY A 121 2.05 -4.47 1.20
C GLY A 121 1.97 -2.95 1.26
N CYS A 122 0.76 -2.46 1.44
CA CYS A 122 0.45 -1.03 1.43
C CYS A 122 0.57 -0.35 2.81
N ALA A 123 0.80 -1.12 3.88
CA ALA A 123 1.01 -0.60 5.24
C ALA A 123 2.34 -1.07 5.84
N SER A 124 2.85 -0.31 6.82
CA SER A 124 3.98 -0.77 7.61
C SER A 124 3.60 -1.99 8.45
N SER A 125 4.48 -2.98 8.51
CA SER A 125 4.30 -4.10 9.42
C SER A 125 4.50 -3.67 10.88
N SER A 126 3.97 -4.42 11.82
CA SER A 126 4.45 -4.44 13.19
C SER A 126 5.80 -5.19 13.27
N SER A 127 6.42 -5.23 14.47
CA SER A 127 7.58 -6.09 14.69
C SER A 127 7.18 -7.56 14.47
N PHE A 128 8.06 -8.33 13.83
CA PHE A 128 7.81 -9.73 13.51
C PHE A 128 9.01 -10.62 13.86
N ARG A 129 8.81 -11.92 13.79
CA ARG A 129 9.87 -12.92 14.00
C ARG A 129 10.11 -13.69 12.71
N TYR A 130 11.35 -14.09 12.49
CA TYR A 130 11.72 -14.97 11.41
C TYR A 130 12.60 -16.12 11.93
N GLY A 131 12.47 -17.28 11.29
CA GLY A 131 13.29 -18.45 11.54
C GLY A 131 14.24 -18.73 10.36
N VAL A 132 15.42 -19.24 10.68
CA VAL A 132 16.33 -19.83 9.71
C VAL A 132 16.30 -21.33 9.94
N TYR A 133 16.06 -22.08 8.88
CA TYR A 133 15.89 -23.53 8.92
C TYR A 133 16.92 -24.22 8.03
N LEU A 134 17.28 -25.46 8.40
CA LEU A 134 17.97 -26.38 7.55
C LEU A 134 17.00 -27.52 7.18
N SER A 135 16.84 -27.75 5.89
CA SER A 135 15.98 -28.82 5.37
C SER A 135 16.80 -29.87 4.62
N THR A 136 16.36 -31.10 4.64
CA THR A 136 16.94 -32.20 3.82
C THR A 136 16.41 -32.21 2.38
N ASN A 137 15.50 -31.32 2.04
CA ASN A 137 14.97 -31.11 0.70
C ASN A 137 14.84 -29.59 0.43
N ASN A 138 14.48 -29.18 -0.79
CA ASN A 138 14.37 -27.78 -1.18
C ASN A 138 13.02 -27.13 -0.82
N ILE A 139 12.21 -27.77 0.00
CA ILE A 139 10.93 -27.23 0.51
C ILE A 139 11.12 -26.88 1.97
N ILE A 140 11.23 -25.59 2.26
CA ILE A 140 11.44 -25.13 3.64
C ILE A 140 10.09 -25.01 4.36
N SER A 141 10.04 -25.57 5.57
CA SER A 141 8.85 -25.54 6.42
C SER A 141 9.21 -25.36 7.91
N THR A 142 8.22 -25.09 8.73
CA THR A 142 8.38 -25.03 10.18
C THR A 142 8.60 -26.41 10.82
N GLY A 143 8.48 -27.51 10.06
CA GLY A 143 8.83 -28.86 10.48
C GLY A 143 10.32 -29.19 10.35
N ASP A 144 11.09 -28.33 9.67
CA ASP A 144 12.53 -28.50 9.47
C ASP A 144 13.34 -28.08 10.70
N ILE A 145 14.65 -28.26 10.66
CA ILE A 145 15.54 -27.96 11.78
C ILE A 145 15.69 -26.44 11.93
N LEU A 146 15.06 -25.88 12.93
CA LEU A 146 15.22 -24.46 13.28
C LEU A 146 16.62 -24.22 13.85
N VAL A 147 17.44 -23.43 13.15
CA VAL A 147 18.83 -23.10 13.58
C VAL A 147 18.97 -21.70 14.15
N SER A 148 18.06 -20.79 13.81
CA SER A 148 18.03 -19.45 14.38
C SER A 148 16.61 -18.89 14.37
N ASN A 149 16.23 -18.21 15.45
CA ASN A 149 14.94 -17.49 15.56
C ASN A 149 15.23 -16.09 16.09
N ARG A 150 14.80 -15.07 15.36
CA ARG A 150 15.10 -13.67 15.66
C ARG A 150 13.89 -12.78 15.49
N SER A 151 13.90 -11.67 16.23
CA SER A 151 12.94 -10.59 16.03
C SER A 151 13.49 -9.56 15.06
N PHE A 152 12.60 -8.94 14.32
CA PHE A 152 12.86 -7.80 13.45
C PHE A 152 11.89 -6.67 13.83
N SER A 153 12.35 -5.43 13.68
CA SER A 153 11.49 -4.25 13.86
C SER A 153 10.48 -4.13 12.72
N ALA A 154 9.59 -3.17 12.81
CA ALA A 154 8.66 -2.86 11.74
C ALA A 154 9.39 -2.58 10.41
N LEU A 155 8.79 -3.02 9.30
CA LEU A 155 9.25 -2.76 7.94
C LEU A 155 8.19 -1.90 7.23
N SER A 156 8.60 -0.74 6.74
CA SER A 156 7.69 0.19 6.06
C SER A 156 7.11 -0.42 4.78
N ALA A 157 5.94 0.06 4.38
CA ALA A 157 5.33 -0.29 3.10
C ALA A 157 6.31 -0.10 1.93
N GLY A 158 6.37 -1.06 1.01
CA GLY A 158 7.24 -1.04 -0.17
C GLY A 158 8.74 -1.07 0.13
N SER A 159 9.15 -1.40 1.35
CA SER A 159 10.56 -1.39 1.76
C SER A 159 11.16 -2.79 1.78
N THR A 160 12.46 -2.85 1.46
CA THR A 160 13.29 -4.06 1.59
C THR A 160 14.32 -3.89 2.71
N SER A 161 14.73 -5.01 3.32
CA SER A 161 15.81 -5.07 4.30
C SER A 161 16.73 -6.25 4.03
N SER A 162 17.98 -5.92 3.69
CA SER A 162 19.05 -6.91 3.48
C SER A 162 20.06 -6.80 4.62
N GLN A 163 20.34 -7.92 5.31
CA GLN A 163 21.28 -7.95 6.42
C GLN A 163 22.01 -9.29 6.49
N SER A 164 23.24 -9.25 7.01
CA SER A 164 23.98 -10.45 7.43
C SER A 164 23.69 -10.77 8.88
N VAL A 165 23.49 -12.05 9.17
CA VAL A 165 23.18 -12.57 10.49
C VAL A 165 24.08 -13.76 10.80
N SER A 166 24.73 -13.75 11.97
CA SER A 166 25.54 -14.88 12.42
C SER A 166 24.87 -15.61 13.57
N PHE A 167 25.01 -16.93 13.59
CA PHE A 167 24.55 -17.81 14.66
C PHE A 167 25.43 -19.06 14.71
N THR A 168 25.40 -19.77 15.84
CA THR A 168 26.15 -21.02 16.01
C THR A 168 25.23 -22.21 15.70
N LEU A 169 25.64 -23.08 14.80
CA LEU A 169 24.95 -24.35 14.58
C LEU A 169 25.06 -25.25 15.81
N SER A 170 24.00 -25.98 16.13
CA SER A 170 24.07 -26.98 17.17
C SER A 170 25.05 -28.08 16.80
N SER A 171 25.87 -28.54 17.76
CA SER A 171 26.74 -29.69 17.57
C SER A 171 25.99 -31.03 17.40
N SER A 172 24.68 -31.04 17.69
CA SER A 172 23.81 -32.21 17.50
C SER A 172 23.25 -32.35 16.10
N ILE A 173 23.48 -31.40 15.20
CA ILE A 173 23.07 -31.51 13.80
C ILE A 173 23.91 -32.59 13.13
N GLY A 174 23.24 -33.56 12.50
CA GLY A 174 23.90 -34.64 11.76
C GLY A 174 24.69 -34.09 10.57
N THR A 175 25.71 -34.84 10.15
CA THR A 175 26.41 -34.55 8.89
C THR A 175 25.54 -34.89 7.71
N GLY A 176 25.51 -34.04 6.68
CA GLY A 176 24.66 -34.23 5.50
C GLY A 176 24.63 -33.01 4.62
N THR A 177 23.86 -33.08 3.54
CA THR A 177 23.54 -31.95 2.67
C THR A 177 22.21 -31.36 3.12
N TYR A 178 22.20 -30.05 3.31
CA TYR A 178 21.02 -29.30 3.71
C TYR A 178 20.81 -28.12 2.74
N TYR A 179 19.56 -27.75 2.62
CA TYR A 179 19.09 -26.57 1.93
C TYR A 179 18.79 -25.47 2.94
#